data_e3f2bcd75aeb3b4b59a701a99829def1
#
_entry.id   e3f2bcd75aeb3b4b59a701a99829def1
#
_cell.length_a   1.000
_cell.length_b   1.000
_cell.length_c   1.000
_cell.angle_alpha   90.00
_cell.angle_beta   90.00
_cell.angle_gamma   90.00
#
_symmetry.space_group_name_H-M   'P 1'
#
loop_
_entity.id
_entity.type
_entity.pdbx_description
1 polymer ?
#
loop_
_entity_poly.entity_id
_entity_poly.type
_entity_poly.pdbx_seq_one_letter_code
_entity_poly.pdbx_strand_id
1 'polypeptide(L)'
;MSIDHLSTKIQIFEPLPQDIQHIDIAILDLQHGYIAVNSSSRKSGENVMSEIRGALGSFPALPLNAEVAPRSILTGWIAGEPLPEGLALGEECEMKDAMDGGAVVKCQNQDLQGDEIAKHLEAGKQVTRLALTLDDHLSFVLGEDLIVRKLKFLDGAVDQLENTEREDLRAELDARFALMSGEVKRLFVVLESALKLSKAEN
;
A
#
# COMPACT_ATOMS: atom_id res chain seq x y z
N MET A 1 24.67 20.07 8.49
CA MET A 1 24.90 19.47 7.18
C MET A 1 23.55 19.52 6.49
N SER A 2 23.40 20.42 5.51
CA SER A 2 22.11 20.80 4.94
C SER A 2 21.60 19.70 4.00
N ILE A 3 20.33 19.30 4.16
CA ILE A 3 19.69 18.18 3.43
C ILE A 3 19.08 18.68 2.09
N ASP A 4 19.49 19.85 1.60
CA ASP A 4 18.79 20.59 0.55
C ASP A 4 18.94 20.04 -0.90
N HIS A 5 19.58 18.88 -1.12
CA HIS A 5 19.74 18.29 -2.45
C HIS A 5 19.66 16.76 -2.46
N LEU A 6 18.64 16.17 -1.86
CA LEU A 6 18.25 14.80 -2.19
C LEU A 6 17.26 14.84 -3.37
N SER A 7 17.75 15.16 -4.57
CA SER A 7 17.08 14.72 -5.79
C SER A 7 17.05 13.18 -5.73
N THR A 8 15.91 12.59 -6.00
CA THR A 8 15.68 11.14 -6.08
C THR A 8 16.65 10.50 -7.07
N LYS A 9 17.86 10.17 -6.63
CA LYS A 9 18.81 9.40 -7.41
C LYS A 9 18.87 8.01 -6.80
N ILE A 10 18.45 7.03 -7.59
CA ILE A 10 18.83 5.64 -7.32
C ILE A 10 20.33 5.58 -7.46
N GLN A 11 21.05 5.48 -6.36
CA GLN A 11 22.46 5.19 -6.37
C GLN A 11 22.59 3.67 -6.34
N ILE A 12 22.72 3.07 -7.54
CA ILE A 12 23.11 1.66 -7.65
C ILE A 12 24.58 1.63 -7.27
N PHE A 13 24.86 1.12 -6.07
CA PHE A 13 26.23 0.84 -5.67
C PHE A 13 26.80 -0.26 -6.55
N GLU A 14 28.10 -0.15 -6.89
CA GLU A 14 28.86 -1.18 -7.61
C GLU A 14 28.75 -2.56 -6.99
N PRO A 15 29.12 -3.60 -7.73
CA PRO A 15 28.44 -4.88 -7.73
C PRO A 15 28.12 -5.33 -6.31
N LEU A 16 26.83 -5.63 -6.10
CA LEU A 16 26.33 -6.20 -4.86
C LEU A 16 27.24 -7.38 -4.46
N PRO A 17 27.68 -7.48 -3.19
CA PRO A 17 28.41 -8.63 -2.71
C PRO A 17 27.73 -9.92 -3.13
N GLN A 18 28.51 -10.93 -3.56
CA GLN A 18 27.97 -12.20 -4.08
C GLN A 18 27.13 -13.00 -3.07
N ASP A 19 27.14 -12.57 -1.82
CA ASP A 19 26.44 -13.18 -0.69
C ASP A 19 25.09 -12.53 -0.35
N ILE A 20 24.66 -11.49 -1.11
CA ILE A 20 23.33 -10.93 -0.93
C ILE A 20 22.27 -11.91 -1.43
N GLN A 21 21.54 -12.49 -0.48
CA GLN A 21 20.47 -13.45 -0.73
C GLN A 21 19.11 -12.81 -0.91
N HIS A 22 18.96 -11.55 -0.49
CA HIS A 22 17.67 -10.85 -0.53
C HIS A 22 17.89 -9.33 -0.63
N ILE A 23 17.07 -8.67 -1.46
CA ILE A 23 17.05 -7.21 -1.61
C ILE A 23 15.63 -6.73 -1.28
N ASP A 24 15.51 -5.94 -0.24
CA ASP A 24 14.27 -5.25 0.08
C ASP A 24 14.28 -3.85 -0.55
N ILE A 25 13.16 -3.46 -1.15
CA ILE A 25 12.98 -2.15 -1.76
C ILE A 25 12.13 -1.30 -0.83
N ALA A 26 12.59 -0.09 -0.53
CA ALA A 26 11.83 0.89 0.22
C ALA A 26 11.81 2.24 -0.52
N ILE A 27 10.66 2.91 -0.49
CA ILE A 27 10.47 4.27 -1.00
C ILE A 27 10.35 5.19 0.20
N LEU A 28 11.27 6.14 0.31
CA LEU A 28 11.24 7.18 1.35
C LEU A 28 10.76 8.50 0.72
N ASP A 29 9.57 8.94 1.12
CA ASP A 29 9.04 10.24 0.72
C ASP A 29 9.21 11.25 1.86
N LEU A 30 10.22 12.10 1.74
CA LEU A 30 10.52 13.12 2.73
C LEU A 30 9.52 14.29 2.71
N GLN A 31 8.85 14.50 1.58
CA GLN A 31 7.89 15.59 1.42
C GLN A 31 6.58 15.28 2.18
N HIS A 32 6.11 14.05 2.11
CA HIS A 32 4.88 13.60 2.78
C HIS A 32 5.14 12.88 4.10
N GLY A 33 6.40 12.61 4.43
CA GLY A 33 6.82 12.06 5.71
C GLY A 33 6.45 10.60 5.90
N TYR A 34 6.55 9.75 4.87
CA TYR A 34 6.33 8.32 4.98
C TYR A 34 7.44 7.49 4.36
N ILE A 35 7.51 6.24 4.76
CA ILE A 35 8.31 5.20 4.11
C ILE A 35 7.41 4.03 3.72
N ALA A 36 7.47 3.61 2.46
CA ALA A 36 6.81 2.42 1.97
C ALA A 36 7.85 1.33 1.75
N VAL A 37 7.65 0.17 2.39
CA VAL A 37 8.55 -0.99 2.28
C VAL A 37 7.85 -2.08 1.50
N ASN A 38 8.47 -2.53 0.39
CA ASN A 38 7.98 -3.68 -0.38
C ASN A 38 8.37 -4.96 0.34
N SER A 39 7.46 -5.52 1.11
CA SER A 39 7.73 -6.67 1.95
C SER A 39 6.57 -7.65 1.95
N SER A 40 6.88 -8.94 2.06
CA SER A 40 5.89 -10.02 2.15
C SER A 40 5.19 -10.11 3.51
N SER A 41 5.77 -9.49 4.55
CA SER A 41 5.26 -9.56 5.91
C SER A 41 5.63 -8.34 6.74
N ARG A 42 4.84 -8.08 7.79
CA ARG A 42 5.16 -7.03 8.77
C ARG A 42 6.55 -7.22 9.39
N LYS A 43 6.92 -8.45 9.74
CA LYS A 43 8.23 -8.77 10.32
C LYS A 43 9.38 -8.40 9.39
N SER A 44 9.27 -8.71 8.09
CA SER A 44 10.28 -8.30 7.10
C SER A 44 10.36 -6.77 7.01
N GLY A 45 9.23 -6.06 6.99
CA GLY A 45 9.22 -4.60 7.01
C GLY A 45 9.90 -4.02 8.25
N GLU A 46 9.66 -4.60 9.43
CA GLU A 46 10.31 -4.19 10.68
C GLU A 46 11.83 -4.45 10.66
N ASN A 47 12.28 -5.53 9.99
CA ASN A 47 13.70 -5.80 9.81
C ASN A 47 14.35 -4.72 8.94
N VAL A 48 13.75 -4.35 7.80
CA VAL A 48 14.24 -3.25 6.96
C VAL A 48 14.36 -1.96 7.75
N MET A 49 13.35 -1.64 8.57
CA MET A 49 13.39 -0.46 9.43
C MET A 49 14.51 -0.53 10.46
N SER A 50 14.81 -1.71 10.98
CA SER A 50 15.91 -1.92 11.93
C SER A 50 17.27 -1.74 11.28
N GLU A 51 17.46 -2.24 10.05
CA GLU A 51 18.67 -2.03 9.26
C GLU A 51 18.91 -0.54 8.95
N ILE A 52 17.85 0.17 8.53
CA ILE A 52 17.93 1.62 8.30
C ILE A 52 18.34 2.37 9.58
N ARG A 53 17.73 2.03 10.73
CA ARG A 53 18.11 2.64 12.02
C ARG A 53 19.54 2.31 12.40
N GLY A 54 19.99 1.08 12.18
CA GLY A 54 21.38 0.67 12.41
C GLY A 54 22.39 1.47 11.58
N ALA A 55 22.08 1.67 10.30
CA ALA A 55 22.94 2.40 9.38
C ALA A 55 22.99 3.92 9.65
N LEU A 56 21.85 4.51 10.04
CA LEU A 56 21.73 5.96 10.27
C LEU A 56 21.97 6.38 11.74
N GLY A 57 22.08 5.43 12.66
CA GLY A 57 22.15 5.68 14.10
C GLY A 57 20.78 5.99 14.72
N SER A 58 19.89 6.67 14.00
CA SER A 58 18.49 6.89 14.39
C SER A 58 17.62 7.13 13.16
N PHE A 59 16.39 6.64 13.19
CA PHE A 59 15.39 6.91 12.17
C PHE A 59 13.99 6.89 12.82
N PRO A 60 13.39 8.07 13.08
CA PRO A 60 12.16 8.19 13.87
C PRO A 60 10.92 7.89 13.04
N ALA A 61 10.84 6.70 12.46
CA ALA A 61 9.65 6.25 11.75
C ALA A 61 8.80 5.35 12.67
N LEU A 62 7.49 5.60 12.68
CA LEU A 62 6.49 4.85 13.42
C LEU A 62 5.55 4.13 12.44
N PRO A 63 4.97 2.98 12.80
CA PRO A 63 3.92 2.36 12.04
C PRO A 63 2.74 3.32 11.86
N LEU A 64 2.09 3.27 10.69
CA LEU A 64 0.86 4.01 10.46
C LEU A 64 -0.22 3.57 11.46
N ASN A 65 -0.98 4.54 11.94
CA ASN A 65 -2.15 4.33 12.77
C ASN A 65 -3.31 5.13 12.21
N ALA A 66 -4.53 4.67 12.42
CA ALA A 66 -5.75 5.33 11.98
C ALA A 66 -6.56 5.80 13.19
N GLU A 67 -7.15 6.99 13.11
CA GLU A 67 -8.01 7.54 14.17
C GLU A 67 -9.31 6.75 14.33
N VAL A 68 -9.80 6.18 13.22
CA VAL A 68 -11.00 5.33 13.18
C VAL A 68 -10.55 3.91 12.83
N ALA A 69 -11.14 2.91 13.48
CA ALA A 69 -10.82 1.52 13.19
C ALA A 69 -10.96 1.20 11.69
N PRO A 70 -9.89 0.79 10.98
CA PRO A 70 -9.95 0.56 9.54
C PRO A 70 -11.04 -0.46 9.16
N ARG A 71 -11.26 -1.46 9.99
CA ARG A 71 -12.35 -2.44 9.83
C ARG A 71 -13.71 -1.78 9.67
N SER A 72 -14.02 -0.75 10.45
CA SER A 72 -15.30 -0.03 10.35
C SER A 72 -15.44 0.69 9.02
N ILE A 73 -14.36 1.34 8.56
CA ILE A 73 -14.33 2.06 7.28
C ILE A 73 -14.52 1.09 6.12
N LEU A 74 -13.75 -0.01 6.10
CA LEU A 74 -13.85 -1.03 5.05
C LEU A 74 -15.25 -1.66 5.02
N THR A 75 -15.86 -1.87 6.17
CA THR A 75 -17.23 -2.39 6.28
C THR A 75 -18.24 -1.39 5.75
N GLY A 76 -18.09 -0.10 6.08
CA GLY A 76 -18.95 0.98 5.59
C GLY A 76 -18.92 1.07 4.07
N TRP A 77 -17.77 0.98 3.43
CA TRP A 77 -17.65 1.04 1.97
C TRP A 77 -18.42 -0.10 1.27
N ILE A 78 -18.33 -1.32 1.78
CA ILE A 78 -19.15 -2.44 1.23
C ILE A 78 -20.64 -2.25 1.54
N ALA A 79 -20.97 -1.68 2.70
CA ALA A 79 -22.35 -1.39 3.09
C ALA A 79 -22.98 -0.21 2.31
N GLY A 80 -22.23 0.42 1.37
CA GLY A 80 -22.74 1.48 0.51
C GLY A 80 -22.35 2.89 0.94
N GLU A 81 -21.48 3.05 1.93
CA GLU A 81 -20.88 4.35 2.20
C GLU A 81 -20.01 4.80 1.02
N PRO A 82 -19.95 6.11 0.72
CA PRO A 82 -19.20 6.61 -0.42
C PRO A 82 -17.70 6.33 -0.25
N LEU A 83 -17.08 5.79 -1.31
CA LEU A 83 -15.64 5.66 -1.37
C LEU A 83 -15.01 7.04 -1.68
N PRO A 84 -13.75 7.26 -1.26
CA PRO A 84 -12.97 8.39 -1.72
C PRO A 84 -12.87 8.46 -3.24
N GLU A 85 -12.69 9.66 -3.78
CA GLU A 85 -12.52 9.87 -5.22
C GLU A 85 -11.36 9.03 -5.77
N GLY A 86 -11.59 8.37 -6.88
CA GLY A 86 -10.65 7.47 -7.54
C GLY A 86 -10.64 6.05 -6.99
N LEU A 87 -11.17 5.78 -5.78
CA LEU A 87 -11.30 4.41 -5.28
C LEU A 87 -12.59 3.75 -5.77
N ALA A 88 -12.46 2.47 -6.16
CA ALA A 88 -13.60 1.62 -6.44
C ALA A 88 -13.42 0.24 -5.77
N LEU A 89 -14.54 -0.44 -5.52
CA LEU A 89 -14.51 -1.81 -5.00
C LEU A 89 -13.97 -2.76 -6.06
N GLY A 90 -13.10 -3.69 -5.64
CA GLY A 90 -12.73 -4.85 -6.43
C GLY A 90 -13.71 -6.00 -6.21
N GLU A 91 -13.26 -7.22 -6.51
CA GLU A 91 -14.09 -8.44 -6.49
C GLU A 91 -13.70 -9.42 -5.37
N GLU A 92 -12.97 -8.96 -4.36
CA GLU A 92 -12.45 -9.83 -3.30
C GLU A 92 -12.61 -9.16 -1.92
N CYS A 93 -13.15 -9.90 -0.94
CA CYS A 93 -13.13 -9.47 0.45
C CYS A 93 -12.93 -10.65 1.42
N GLU A 94 -12.45 -10.33 2.62
CA GLU A 94 -12.44 -11.23 3.77
C GLU A 94 -13.22 -10.57 4.90
N MET A 95 -14.16 -11.32 5.48
CA MET A 95 -14.96 -10.87 6.61
C MET A 95 -14.79 -11.80 7.79
N LYS A 96 -14.85 -11.26 9.00
CA LYS A 96 -14.82 -12.01 10.26
C LYS A 96 -15.96 -11.59 11.16
N ASP A 97 -16.37 -12.51 12.00
CA ASP A 97 -17.30 -12.21 13.07
C ASP A 97 -16.67 -11.19 14.04
N ALA A 98 -17.46 -10.20 14.47
CA ALA A 98 -17.00 -9.16 15.39
C ALA A 98 -16.77 -9.70 16.81
N MET A 99 -17.44 -10.77 17.18
CA MET A 99 -17.61 -11.20 18.57
C MET A 99 -16.58 -12.22 19.03
N ASP A 100 -15.73 -12.80 18.20
CA ASP A 100 -14.73 -13.74 18.75
C ASP A 100 -14.03 -14.55 17.66
N GLY A 101 -12.96 -14.13 17.08
CA GLY A 101 -12.14 -15.01 16.24
C GLY A 101 -12.91 -15.99 15.32
N GLY A 102 -14.20 -15.75 15.17
CA GLY A 102 -15.22 -16.60 14.62
C GLY A 102 -15.03 -16.92 13.15
N ALA A 103 -16.05 -17.46 12.52
CA ALA A 103 -16.04 -17.93 11.15
C ALA A 103 -15.53 -16.85 10.18
N VAL A 104 -14.50 -17.17 9.41
CA VAL A 104 -13.96 -16.32 8.34
C VAL A 104 -14.73 -16.63 7.06
N VAL A 105 -15.21 -15.60 6.40
CA VAL A 105 -15.80 -15.69 5.05
C VAL A 105 -14.83 -15.02 4.09
N LYS A 106 -14.49 -15.70 2.99
CA LYS A 106 -13.68 -15.17 1.89
C LYS A 106 -14.53 -15.20 0.63
N CYS A 107 -14.70 -14.04 0.01
CA CYS A 107 -15.40 -13.86 -1.23
C CYS A 107 -14.38 -13.50 -2.31
N GLN A 108 -14.48 -14.12 -3.47
CA GLN A 108 -13.60 -13.88 -4.61
C GLN A 108 -14.42 -13.94 -5.90
N ASN A 109 -14.06 -13.08 -6.86
CA ASN A 109 -14.74 -12.97 -8.16
C ASN A 109 -16.26 -12.76 -7.98
N GLN A 110 -16.63 -11.85 -7.09
CA GLN A 110 -18.02 -11.64 -6.71
C GLN A 110 -18.31 -10.14 -6.61
N ASP A 111 -19.55 -9.75 -6.93
CA ASP A 111 -20.05 -8.42 -6.65
C ASP A 111 -20.15 -8.21 -5.13
N LEU A 112 -19.31 -7.30 -4.62
CA LEU A 112 -19.24 -7.00 -3.19
C LEU A 112 -20.44 -6.19 -2.65
N GLN A 113 -21.29 -5.67 -3.53
CA GLN A 113 -22.54 -4.97 -3.17
C GLN A 113 -23.79 -5.87 -3.35
N GLY A 114 -23.58 -7.14 -3.69
CA GLY A 114 -24.66 -8.09 -3.89
C GLY A 114 -25.30 -8.57 -2.57
N ASP A 115 -26.50 -9.16 -2.68
CA ASP A 115 -27.33 -9.63 -1.56
C ASP A 115 -26.62 -10.64 -0.66
N GLU A 116 -25.69 -11.45 -1.19
CA GLU A 116 -24.95 -12.43 -0.39
C GLU A 116 -24.02 -11.76 0.60
N ILE A 117 -23.34 -10.71 0.17
CA ILE A 117 -22.46 -9.91 1.02
C ILE A 117 -23.27 -9.16 2.07
N ALA A 118 -24.40 -8.56 1.66
CA ALA A 118 -25.31 -7.86 2.57
C ALA A 118 -25.76 -8.77 3.74
N LYS A 119 -26.12 -10.02 3.46
CA LYS A 119 -26.50 -10.98 4.51
C LYS A 119 -25.38 -11.27 5.52
N HIS A 120 -24.13 -11.27 5.08
CA HIS A 120 -22.99 -11.44 5.98
C HIS A 120 -22.80 -10.23 6.89
N LEU A 121 -23.00 -9.02 6.36
CA LEU A 121 -22.94 -7.78 7.14
C LEU A 121 -24.09 -7.71 8.15
N GLU A 122 -25.32 -8.07 7.73
CA GLU A 122 -26.48 -8.15 8.61
C GLU A 122 -26.30 -9.19 9.75
N ALA A 123 -25.57 -10.27 9.48
CA ALA A 123 -25.19 -11.25 10.49
C ALA A 123 -24.05 -10.78 11.43
N GLY A 124 -23.63 -9.51 11.33
CA GLY A 124 -22.63 -8.90 12.22
C GLY A 124 -21.17 -9.15 11.81
N LYS A 125 -20.93 -9.69 10.62
CA LYS A 125 -19.55 -9.81 10.12
C LYS A 125 -19.00 -8.46 9.70
N GLN A 126 -17.72 -8.27 9.95
CA GLN A 126 -16.98 -7.05 9.59
C GLN A 126 -15.86 -7.38 8.61
N VAL A 127 -15.60 -6.44 7.71
CA VAL A 127 -14.57 -6.58 6.68
C VAL A 127 -13.19 -6.42 7.28
N THR A 128 -12.34 -7.42 7.08
CA THR A 128 -10.94 -7.43 7.53
C THR A 128 -9.95 -7.25 6.39
N ARG A 129 -10.37 -7.56 5.16
CA ARG A 129 -9.61 -7.29 3.93
C ARG A 129 -10.57 -6.94 2.81
N LEU A 130 -10.19 -5.97 2.00
CA LEU A 130 -11.00 -5.46 0.90
C LEU A 130 -10.13 -5.23 -0.33
N ALA A 131 -10.51 -5.82 -1.45
CA ALA A 131 -9.93 -5.49 -2.74
C ALA A 131 -10.47 -4.15 -3.23
N LEU A 132 -9.57 -3.31 -3.69
CA LEU A 132 -9.83 -1.97 -4.17
C LEU A 132 -9.05 -1.72 -5.46
N THR A 133 -9.54 -0.80 -6.27
CA THR A 133 -8.80 -0.20 -7.38
C THR A 133 -8.68 1.30 -7.14
N LEU A 134 -7.58 1.89 -7.60
CA LEU A 134 -7.39 3.33 -7.63
C LEU A 134 -7.27 3.76 -9.09
N ASP A 135 -8.30 4.41 -9.59
CA ASP A 135 -8.53 4.66 -11.00
C ASP A 135 -8.26 3.39 -11.84
N ASP A 136 -7.76 3.51 -13.05
CA ASP A 136 -7.30 2.38 -13.87
C ASP A 136 -5.78 2.12 -13.72
N HIS A 137 -5.18 2.61 -12.63
CA HIS A 137 -3.74 2.58 -12.40
C HIS A 137 -3.29 1.47 -11.46
N LEU A 138 -4.03 1.26 -10.37
CA LEU A 138 -3.67 0.30 -9.33
C LEU A 138 -4.82 -0.63 -8.96
N SER A 139 -4.49 -1.88 -8.67
CA SER A 139 -5.36 -2.78 -7.89
C SER A 139 -4.60 -3.31 -6.68
N PHE A 140 -5.27 -3.46 -5.54
CA PHE A 140 -4.67 -3.90 -4.30
C PHE A 140 -5.70 -4.45 -3.32
N VAL A 141 -5.24 -5.13 -2.28
CA VAL A 141 -6.06 -5.55 -1.15
C VAL A 141 -5.61 -4.81 0.10
N LEU A 142 -6.49 -4.01 0.67
CA LEU A 142 -6.26 -3.30 1.93
C LEU A 142 -6.73 -4.13 3.11
N GLY A 143 -5.87 -4.30 4.10
CA GLY A 143 -6.19 -4.99 5.34
C GLY A 143 -6.58 -4.03 6.48
N GLU A 144 -7.33 -4.54 7.45
CA GLU A 144 -7.61 -3.83 8.72
C GLU A 144 -6.33 -3.46 9.50
N ASP A 145 -5.23 -4.14 9.20
CA ASP A 145 -3.88 -3.90 9.72
C ASP A 145 -3.11 -2.82 8.95
N LEU A 146 -3.77 -2.10 8.03
CA LEU A 146 -3.23 -1.06 7.16
C LEU A 146 -2.15 -1.56 6.18
N ILE A 147 -2.03 -2.87 5.99
CA ILE A 147 -1.09 -3.43 5.02
C ILE A 147 -1.77 -3.51 3.64
N VAL A 148 -1.12 -2.93 2.65
CA VAL A 148 -1.47 -3.07 1.24
C VAL A 148 -0.88 -4.39 0.72
N ARG A 149 -1.73 -5.24 0.16
CA ARG A 149 -1.38 -6.56 -0.37
C ARG A 149 -1.77 -6.67 -1.83
N LYS A 150 -1.15 -7.59 -2.55
CA LYS A 150 -1.46 -7.89 -3.96
C LYS A 150 -1.45 -6.63 -4.84
N LEU A 151 -0.58 -5.65 -4.53
CA LEU A 151 -0.47 -4.43 -5.32
C LEU A 151 -0.05 -4.79 -6.75
N LYS A 152 -0.83 -4.32 -7.71
CA LYS A 152 -0.57 -4.46 -9.15
C LYS A 152 -0.76 -3.12 -9.84
N PHE A 153 0.12 -2.84 -10.80
CA PHE A 153 -0.02 -1.73 -11.72
C PHE A 153 -0.88 -2.20 -12.89
N LEU A 154 -1.93 -1.46 -13.19
CA LEU A 154 -2.86 -1.71 -14.29
C LEU A 154 -2.43 -0.99 -15.56
N ASP A 155 -3.12 -1.25 -16.67
CA ASP A 155 -2.76 -0.74 -17.99
C ASP A 155 -2.66 0.79 -18.02
N GLY A 156 -3.54 1.50 -17.34
CA GLY A 156 -3.50 2.97 -17.24
C GLY A 156 -2.18 3.52 -16.68
N ALA A 157 -1.50 2.76 -15.81
CA ALA A 157 -0.16 3.12 -15.32
C ALA A 157 0.94 2.64 -16.26
N VAL A 158 0.81 1.42 -16.81
CA VAL A 158 1.85 0.77 -17.64
C VAL A 158 1.99 1.45 -19.00
N ASP A 159 0.90 1.88 -19.61
CA ASP A 159 0.88 2.58 -20.90
C ASP A 159 1.74 3.85 -20.90
N GLN A 160 1.93 4.46 -19.73
CA GLN A 160 2.82 5.61 -19.58
C GLN A 160 4.31 5.23 -19.77
N LEU A 161 4.67 3.97 -19.55
CA LEU A 161 6.04 3.47 -19.74
C LEU A 161 6.33 3.06 -21.18
N GLU A 162 5.34 2.59 -21.92
CA GLU A 162 5.52 2.08 -23.28
C GLU A 162 5.88 3.19 -24.30
N ASN A 163 5.57 4.44 -23.96
CA ASN A 163 5.85 5.60 -24.79
C ASN A 163 7.31 6.13 -24.67
N THR A 164 8.16 5.47 -23.87
CA THR A 164 9.55 5.88 -23.69
C THR A 164 10.46 5.05 -24.61
N GLU A 165 11.19 5.69 -25.52
CA GLU A 165 12.19 5.02 -26.36
C GLU A 165 13.27 4.36 -25.48
N ARG A 166 13.44 3.05 -25.62
CA ARG A 166 14.22 2.18 -24.72
C ARG A 166 15.63 1.96 -25.26
N GLU A 167 16.45 2.99 -25.35
CA GLU A 167 17.86 2.82 -25.75
C GLU A 167 18.83 2.51 -24.59
N ASP A 168 18.41 2.78 -23.32
CA ASP A 168 19.25 2.59 -22.15
C ASP A 168 18.48 1.91 -21.01
N LEU A 169 18.96 0.73 -20.55
CA LEU A 169 18.40 -0.02 -19.41
C LEU A 169 18.29 0.85 -18.15
N ARG A 170 19.22 1.75 -17.92
CA ARG A 170 19.21 2.65 -16.77
C ARG A 170 18.06 3.64 -16.86
N ALA A 171 17.84 4.23 -18.02
CA ALA A 171 16.71 5.13 -18.26
C ALA A 171 15.36 4.41 -18.06
N GLU A 172 15.27 3.15 -18.51
CA GLU A 172 14.06 2.32 -18.28
C GLU A 172 13.82 2.07 -16.79
N LEU A 173 14.85 1.71 -16.02
CA LEU A 173 14.73 1.48 -14.58
C LEU A 173 14.36 2.76 -13.84
N ASP A 174 14.94 3.89 -14.19
CA ASP A 174 14.61 5.20 -13.61
C ASP A 174 13.15 5.58 -13.90
N ALA A 175 12.68 5.37 -15.14
CA ALA A 175 11.29 5.63 -15.52
C ALA A 175 10.30 4.73 -14.75
N ARG A 176 10.59 3.44 -14.64
CA ARG A 176 9.78 2.50 -13.86
C ARG A 176 9.73 2.88 -12.39
N PHE A 177 10.86 3.25 -11.80
CA PHE A 177 10.90 3.68 -10.41
C PHE A 177 10.12 4.97 -10.20
N ALA A 178 10.25 5.94 -11.10
CA ALA A 178 9.51 7.19 -11.04
C ALA A 178 7.99 6.95 -11.10
N LEU A 179 7.54 6.07 -12.01
CA LEU A 179 6.15 5.68 -12.09
C LEU A 179 5.67 4.99 -10.79
N MET A 180 6.39 3.95 -10.35
CA MET A 180 6.03 3.21 -9.14
C MET A 180 5.96 4.11 -7.91
N SER A 181 6.94 4.98 -7.73
CA SER A 181 6.98 5.91 -6.60
C SER A 181 5.87 6.95 -6.68
N GLY A 182 5.54 7.42 -7.88
CA GLY A 182 4.41 8.34 -8.11
C GLY A 182 3.07 7.71 -7.76
N GLU A 183 2.82 6.48 -8.20
CA GLU A 183 1.57 5.76 -7.92
C GLU A 183 1.46 5.37 -6.43
N VAL A 184 2.55 4.94 -5.79
CA VAL A 184 2.56 4.68 -4.35
C VAL A 184 2.29 5.95 -3.55
N LYS A 185 2.86 7.09 -3.94
CA LYS A 185 2.56 8.39 -3.34
C LYS A 185 1.08 8.75 -3.47
N ARG A 186 0.50 8.59 -4.66
CA ARG A 186 -0.91 8.85 -4.92
C ARG A 186 -1.80 7.98 -4.04
N LEU A 187 -1.51 6.67 -3.98
CA LEU A 187 -2.19 5.73 -3.10
C LEU A 187 -2.11 6.18 -1.63
N PHE A 188 -0.92 6.58 -1.16
CA PHE A 188 -0.74 7.04 0.21
C PHE A 188 -1.62 8.26 0.53
N VAL A 189 -1.65 9.26 -0.33
CA VAL A 189 -2.46 10.49 -0.14
C VAL A 189 -3.96 10.15 -0.04
N VAL A 190 -4.45 9.26 -0.90
CA VAL A 190 -5.85 8.83 -0.88
C VAL A 190 -6.15 8.06 0.41
N LEU A 191 -5.29 7.11 0.81
CA LEU A 191 -5.49 6.32 2.03
C LEU A 191 -5.30 7.16 3.31
N GLU A 192 -4.39 8.12 3.32
CA GLU A 192 -4.20 9.05 4.45
C GLU A 192 -5.51 9.79 4.77
N SER A 193 -6.15 10.33 3.74
CA SER A 193 -7.44 11.02 3.89
C SER A 193 -8.58 10.06 4.25
N ALA A 194 -8.68 8.94 3.53
CA ALA A 194 -9.77 7.97 3.65
C ALA A 194 -9.82 7.29 5.01
N LEU A 195 -8.65 6.95 5.55
CA LEU A 195 -8.51 6.20 6.80
C LEU A 195 -8.20 7.11 7.99
N LYS A 196 -8.12 8.43 7.77
CA LYS A 196 -7.71 9.41 8.79
C LYS A 196 -6.43 8.95 9.50
N LEU A 197 -5.38 8.72 8.72
CA LEU A 197 -4.12 8.28 9.26
C LEU A 197 -3.50 9.37 10.13
N SER A 198 -3.09 9.01 11.35
CA SER A 198 -2.41 9.93 12.25
C SER A 198 -0.97 10.11 11.80
N LYS A 199 -0.52 11.37 11.71
CA LYS A 199 0.90 11.68 11.56
C LYS A 199 1.59 11.56 12.90
N ALA A 200 2.85 11.09 12.90
CA ALA A 200 3.66 11.17 14.10
C ALA A 200 3.81 12.65 14.47
N GLU A 201 3.36 13.03 15.67
CA GLU A 201 3.65 14.35 16.21
C GLU A 201 5.16 14.44 16.49
N ASN A 202 5.79 15.50 15.95
CA ASN A 202 7.21 15.83 16.18
C ASN A 202 7.41 16.41 17.56
#